data_b7bf0e78d74d208750ec2e924c4d0413
#
_entry.id   b7bf0e78d74d208750ec2e924c4d0413
#
_cell.length_a   1.000
_cell.length_b   1.000
_cell.length_c   1.000
_cell.angle_alpha   90.00
_cell.angle_beta   90.00
_cell.angle_gamma   90.00
#
_symmetry.space_group_name_H-M   'P 1'
#
loop_
_entity.id
_entity.type
_entity.pdbx_description
1 polymer ?
#
loop_
_entity_poly.entity_id
_entity_poly.type
_entity_poly.pdbx_seq_one_letter_code
_entity_poly.pdbx_strand_id
1 'polypeptide(L)'
;MADEQSQPDLADVERDFRESRIVSLISVNLNTFWATAIIVMAFGFWDVFADPVHWRSAFLIRSAGVVIVMATGLFQKLPGKARWLPFMAKVRMAVAVVTTVVAAAQLDRGYGFGVAGLVVILLTGPYVAIDSKDLLRTNLAALSSLLVASLLISIDPFDVLGTVVFASLAVLVSTLLGRVLEASYRRAFTLELESRRDARTDALTGLDNRRAMQERGPLELKRARRSGAPVSVILCDLDHFKSINDRYGHETGDSALTAAAKVLRGALRETDGLGRWGGEEFMAILPATDARGAAEVAERMRADIAATNFTRISGGATISLGVATIARVHELGGAWDNLVKEADQHLYRAKSEGRNRVIS
;
A
#
# COMPACT_ATOMS: atom_id res chain seq x y z
N MET A 1 -26.45 15.37 -15.61
CA MET A 1 -25.46 14.33 -15.88
C MET A 1 -24.76 14.14 -14.55
N ALA A 2 -25.03 13.03 -13.88
CA ALA A 2 -24.40 12.70 -12.63
C ALA A 2 -22.90 12.47 -12.92
N ASP A 3 -22.07 13.18 -12.17
CA ASP A 3 -20.63 12.96 -12.16
C ASP A 3 -20.42 11.50 -11.74
N GLU A 4 -20.04 10.67 -12.71
CA GLU A 4 -19.52 9.34 -12.44
C GLU A 4 -18.32 9.56 -11.50
N GLN A 5 -18.54 9.33 -10.22
CA GLN A 5 -17.43 9.11 -9.29
C GLN A 5 -16.56 8.06 -9.95
N SER A 6 -15.47 8.49 -10.56
CA SER A 6 -14.55 7.64 -11.29
C SER A 6 -14.15 6.49 -10.36
N GLN A 7 -14.75 5.32 -10.59
CA GLN A 7 -14.20 4.10 -10.01
C GLN A 7 -12.73 4.11 -10.37
N PRO A 8 -11.83 3.89 -9.42
CA PRO A 8 -10.41 3.85 -9.72
C PRO A 8 -10.22 2.87 -10.87
N ASP A 9 -9.44 3.29 -11.86
CA ASP A 9 -9.16 2.45 -13.01
C ASP A 9 -8.67 1.09 -12.48
N LEU A 10 -9.27 0.00 -12.96
CA LEU A 10 -8.89 -1.35 -12.60
C LEU A 10 -7.38 -1.58 -12.78
N ALA A 11 -6.76 -0.87 -13.74
CA ALA A 11 -5.32 -0.89 -13.96
C ALA A 11 -4.54 -0.23 -12.81
N ASP A 12 -5.06 0.84 -12.22
CA ASP A 12 -4.44 1.51 -11.07
C ASP A 12 -4.52 0.63 -9.81
N VAL A 13 -5.69 0.04 -9.54
CA VAL A 13 -5.87 -0.89 -8.40
C VAL A 13 -4.95 -2.11 -8.52
N GLU A 14 -4.80 -2.65 -9.73
CA GLU A 14 -3.91 -3.79 -9.97
C GLU A 14 -2.43 -3.40 -9.81
N ARG A 15 -2.05 -2.19 -10.19
CA ARG A 15 -0.71 -1.65 -9.96
C ARG A 15 -0.42 -1.49 -8.47
N ASP A 16 -1.31 -0.85 -7.72
CA ASP A 16 -1.19 -0.65 -6.28
C ASP A 16 -1.14 -1.99 -5.52
N PHE A 17 -1.95 -2.95 -5.93
CA PHE A 17 -1.88 -4.31 -5.39
C PHE A 17 -0.51 -4.95 -5.61
N ARG A 18 0.04 -4.86 -6.84
CA ARG A 18 1.36 -5.40 -7.16
C ARG A 18 2.48 -4.73 -6.38
N GLU A 19 2.43 -3.41 -6.24
CA GLU A 19 3.42 -2.65 -5.45
C GLU A 19 3.35 -3.05 -3.97
N SER A 20 2.16 -3.10 -3.39
CA SER A 20 1.94 -3.57 -2.01
C SER A 20 2.46 -5.01 -1.82
N ARG A 21 2.20 -5.89 -2.79
CA ARG A 21 2.68 -7.26 -2.78
C ARG A 21 4.21 -7.34 -2.85
N ILE A 22 4.87 -6.54 -3.70
CA ILE A 22 6.33 -6.47 -3.77
C ILE A 22 6.93 -6.03 -2.44
N VAL A 23 6.37 -5.00 -1.80
CA VAL A 23 6.83 -4.53 -0.48
C VAL A 23 6.69 -5.63 0.57
N SER A 24 5.56 -6.33 0.61
CA SER A 24 5.36 -7.46 1.54
C SER A 24 6.33 -8.62 1.27
N LEU A 25 6.63 -8.90 0.00
CA LEU A 25 7.60 -9.93 -0.40
C LEU A 25 9.04 -9.59 -0.04
N ILE A 26 9.41 -8.30 0.01
CA ILE A 26 10.77 -7.90 0.42
C ILE A 26 11.04 -8.38 1.85
N SER A 27 10.11 -8.16 2.77
CA SER A 27 10.26 -8.59 4.17
C SER A 27 10.29 -10.12 4.33
N VAL A 28 9.44 -10.83 3.58
CA VAL A 28 9.40 -12.31 3.57
C VAL A 28 10.66 -12.87 2.91
N ASN A 29 11.10 -12.30 1.79
CA ASN A 29 12.27 -12.80 1.04
C ASN A 29 13.59 -12.64 1.80
N LEU A 30 13.72 -11.63 2.67
CA LEU A 30 14.89 -11.48 3.54
C LEU A 30 15.07 -12.67 4.50
N ASN A 31 14.01 -13.44 4.73
CA ASN A 31 14.03 -14.63 5.58
C ASN A 31 14.02 -15.94 4.78
N THR A 32 13.47 -15.97 3.57
CA THR A 32 13.35 -17.20 2.76
C THR A 32 14.66 -17.67 2.16
N PHE A 33 15.63 -16.78 1.88
CA PHE A 33 16.93 -17.24 1.39
C PHE A 33 17.72 -18.01 2.46
N TRP A 34 17.60 -17.63 3.74
CA TRP A 34 18.15 -18.39 4.85
C TRP A 34 17.51 -19.77 4.95
N ALA A 35 16.17 -19.84 4.84
CA ALA A 35 15.45 -21.10 4.86
C ALA A 35 15.92 -22.03 3.71
N THR A 36 16.06 -21.50 2.49
CA THR A 36 16.56 -22.27 1.36
C THR A 36 17.98 -22.79 1.61
N ALA A 37 18.87 -21.95 2.14
CA ALA A 37 20.24 -22.33 2.47
C ALA A 37 20.26 -23.42 3.55
N ILE A 38 19.47 -23.28 4.59
CA ILE A 38 19.34 -24.26 5.69
C ILE A 38 18.83 -25.60 5.15
N ILE A 39 17.80 -25.59 4.30
CA ILE A 39 17.23 -26.79 3.69
C ILE A 39 18.30 -27.51 2.86
N VAL A 40 18.99 -26.80 1.96
CA VAL A 40 20.03 -27.40 1.11
C VAL A 40 21.14 -28.02 1.98
N MET A 41 21.58 -27.33 3.06
CA MET A 41 22.59 -27.87 3.97
C MET A 41 22.11 -29.03 4.82
N ALA A 42 20.83 -29.03 5.24
CA ALA A 42 20.26 -30.15 5.99
C ALA A 42 20.31 -31.47 5.20
N PHE A 43 20.06 -31.38 3.89
CA PHE A 43 20.25 -32.53 3.01
C PHE A 43 21.72 -32.93 2.87
N GLY A 44 22.68 -32.01 2.99
CA GLY A 44 24.10 -32.30 3.05
C GLY A 44 24.50 -33.13 4.28
N PHE A 45 23.89 -32.90 5.43
CA PHE A 45 24.05 -33.78 6.60
C PHE A 45 23.48 -35.17 6.35
N TRP A 46 22.36 -35.26 5.65
CA TRP A 46 21.76 -36.54 5.27
C TRP A 46 22.66 -37.36 4.35
N ASP A 47 23.39 -36.71 3.43
CA ASP A 47 24.31 -37.36 2.50
C ASP A 47 25.37 -38.21 3.22
N VAL A 48 25.81 -37.78 4.42
CA VAL A 48 26.78 -38.54 5.25
C VAL A 48 26.23 -39.91 5.67
N PHE A 49 24.93 -39.98 5.94
CA PHE A 49 24.27 -41.26 6.32
C PHE A 49 23.90 -42.09 5.08
N ALA A 50 23.57 -41.42 3.98
CA ALA A 50 23.16 -42.09 2.74
C ALA A 50 24.34 -42.75 2.05
N ASP A 51 25.50 -42.11 2.03
CA ASP A 51 26.75 -42.64 1.41
C ASP A 51 27.99 -42.13 2.16
N PRO A 52 28.46 -42.89 3.14
CA PRO A 52 29.65 -42.55 3.94
C PRO A 52 30.92 -42.43 3.16
N VAL A 53 30.97 -42.96 1.92
CA VAL A 53 32.16 -42.94 1.07
C VAL A 53 32.23 -41.68 0.20
N HIS A 54 31.15 -41.32 -0.48
CA HIS A 54 31.13 -40.28 -1.48
C HIS A 54 30.50 -38.95 -1.01
N TRP A 55 30.00 -38.85 0.23
CA TRP A 55 29.32 -37.66 0.75
C TRP A 55 30.09 -36.35 0.61
N ARG A 56 31.46 -36.41 0.61
CA ARG A 56 32.29 -35.20 0.57
C ARG A 56 32.09 -34.42 -0.72
N SER A 57 31.98 -35.08 -1.88
CA SER A 57 31.73 -34.44 -3.17
C SER A 57 30.35 -33.79 -3.22
N ALA A 58 29.32 -34.49 -2.74
CA ALA A 58 27.96 -33.96 -2.65
C ALA A 58 27.88 -32.75 -1.72
N PHE A 59 28.53 -32.81 -0.56
CA PHE A 59 28.60 -31.72 0.41
C PHE A 59 29.27 -30.46 -0.15
N LEU A 60 30.38 -30.63 -0.92
CA LEU A 60 31.06 -29.49 -1.57
C LEU A 60 30.16 -28.83 -2.61
N ILE A 61 29.44 -29.61 -3.42
CA ILE A 61 28.49 -29.09 -4.41
C ILE A 61 27.36 -28.31 -3.76
N ARG A 62 26.76 -28.84 -2.67
CA ARG A 62 25.70 -28.13 -1.91
C ARG A 62 26.24 -26.84 -1.29
N SER A 63 27.45 -26.89 -0.72
CA SER A 63 28.08 -25.70 -0.12
C SER A 63 28.30 -24.59 -1.15
N ALA A 64 28.74 -24.93 -2.35
CA ALA A 64 28.88 -23.98 -3.47
C ALA A 64 27.51 -23.37 -3.84
N GLY A 65 26.48 -24.20 -3.94
CA GLY A 65 25.10 -23.71 -4.18
C GLY A 65 24.59 -22.77 -3.09
N VAL A 66 24.84 -23.10 -1.83
CA VAL A 66 24.48 -22.23 -0.70
C VAL A 66 25.17 -20.87 -0.78
N VAL A 67 26.46 -20.84 -1.12
CA VAL A 67 27.20 -19.58 -1.31
C VAL A 67 26.53 -18.71 -2.39
N ILE A 68 26.11 -19.31 -3.53
CA ILE A 68 25.42 -18.56 -4.59
C ILE A 68 24.05 -18.05 -4.10
N VAL A 69 23.27 -18.90 -3.41
CA VAL A 69 21.98 -18.50 -2.82
C VAL A 69 22.15 -17.33 -1.85
N MET A 70 23.16 -17.39 -1.00
CA MET A 70 23.49 -16.33 -0.04
C MET A 70 23.91 -15.04 -0.74
N ALA A 71 24.78 -15.14 -1.76
CA ALA A 71 25.21 -13.98 -2.53
C ALA A 71 24.03 -13.26 -3.20
N THR A 72 23.07 -14.00 -3.77
CA THR A 72 21.86 -13.41 -4.36
C THR A 72 20.96 -12.75 -3.30
N GLY A 73 20.86 -13.31 -2.08
CA GLY A 73 20.12 -12.73 -0.95
C GLY A 73 20.77 -11.43 -0.44
N LEU A 74 22.10 -11.40 -0.32
CA LEU A 74 22.84 -10.21 0.07
C LEU A 74 22.77 -9.11 -0.98
N PHE A 75 22.85 -9.45 -2.27
CA PHE A 75 22.69 -8.49 -3.36
C PHE A 75 21.37 -7.72 -3.28
N GLN A 76 20.28 -8.35 -2.87
CA GLN A 76 18.97 -7.72 -2.74
C GLN A 76 18.89 -6.69 -1.60
N LYS A 77 19.77 -6.77 -0.60
CA LYS A 77 19.83 -5.79 0.50
C LYS A 77 20.48 -4.47 0.08
N LEU A 78 21.12 -4.42 -1.10
CA LEU A 78 21.74 -3.21 -1.59
C LEU A 78 20.67 -2.18 -2.03
N PRO A 79 20.89 -0.87 -1.78
CA PRO A 79 19.95 0.17 -2.17
C PRO A 79 19.57 0.12 -3.65
N GLY A 80 18.30 0.27 -3.98
CA GLY A 80 17.77 0.30 -5.35
C GLY A 80 17.74 -1.06 -6.06
N LYS A 81 18.10 -2.18 -5.41
CA LYS A 81 18.11 -3.51 -6.01
C LYS A 81 16.82 -4.31 -5.81
N ALA A 82 15.86 -3.80 -5.05
CA ALA A 82 14.57 -4.47 -4.79
C ALA A 82 13.81 -4.85 -6.07
N ARG A 83 13.92 -4.06 -7.14
CA ARG A 83 13.31 -4.35 -8.46
C ARG A 83 13.75 -5.68 -9.07
N TRP A 84 14.90 -6.20 -8.66
CA TRP A 84 15.46 -7.49 -9.14
C TRP A 84 14.94 -8.69 -8.34
N LEU A 85 14.11 -8.46 -7.33
CA LEU A 85 13.60 -9.50 -6.42
C LEU A 85 12.99 -10.70 -7.17
N PRO A 86 12.07 -10.52 -8.14
CA PRO A 86 11.46 -11.67 -8.83
C PRO A 86 12.47 -12.46 -9.65
N PHE A 87 13.43 -11.79 -10.26
CA PHE A 87 14.48 -12.44 -11.05
C PHE A 87 15.45 -13.24 -10.14
N MET A 88 15.91 -12.62 -9.06
CA MET A 88 16.84 -13.28 -8.12
C MET A 88 16.18 -14.46 -7.38
N ALA A 89 14.87 -14.41 -7.13
CA ALA A 89 14.13 -15.54 -6.58
C ALA A 89 14.16 -16.76 -7.53
N LYS A 90 13.99 -16.52 -8.84
CA LYS A 90 14.09 -17.58 -9.88
C LYS A 90 15.50 -18.15 -9.99
N VAL A 91 16.50 -17.29 -9.94
CA VAL A 91 17.91 -17.71 -9.93
C VAL A 91 18.19 -18.61 -8.72
N ARG A 92 17.75 -18.21 -7.51
CA ARG A 92 17.92 -19.03 -6.30
C ARG A 92 17.29 -20.40 -6.44
N MET A 93 16.06 -20.43 -6.95
CA MET A 93 15.34 -21.69 -7.14
C MET A 93 16.02 -22.60 -8.13
N ALA A 94 16.47 -22.08 -9.26
CA ALA A 94 17.23 -22.84 -10.26
C ALA A 94 18.55 -23.38 -9.67
N VAL A 95 19.29 -22.56 -8.95
CA VAL A 95 20.54 -22.97 -8.28
C VAL A 95 20.27 -24.07 -7.25
N ALA A 96 19.24 -23.92 -6.40
CA ALA A 96 18.90 -24.92 -5.39
C ALA A 96 18.49 -26.26 -6.04
N VAL A 97 17.73 -26.23 -7.13
CA VAL A 97 17.34 -27.43 -7.89
C VAL A 97 18.57 -28.11 -8.51
N VAL A 98 19.38 -27.37 -9.26
CA VAL A 98 20.55 -27.91 -9.93
C VAL A 98 21.56 -28.50 -8.94
N THR A 99 21.88 -27.77 -7.88
CA THR A 99 22.82 -28.27 -6.86
C THR A 99 22.31 -29.50 -6.14
N THR A 100 21.00 -29.60 -5.90
CA THR A 100 20.39 -30.79 -5.27
C THR A 100 20.51 -32.01 -6.18
N VAL A 101 20.23 -31.85 -7.49
CA VAL A 101 20.34 -32.96 -8.48
C VAL A 101 21.80 -33.40 -8.66
N VAL A 102 22.72 -32.44 -8.87
CA VAL A 102 24.12 -32.72 -9.09
C VAL A 102 24.76 -33.37 -7.85
N ALA A 103 24.41 -32.91 -6.65
CA ALA A 103 24.89 -33.52 -5.42
C ALA A 103 24.36 -34.94 -5.23
N ALA A 104 23.06 -35.15 -5.46
CA ALA A 104 22.42 -36.47 -5.35
C ALA A 104 23.04 -37.50 -6.33
N ALA A 105 23.42 -37.06 -7.50
CA ALA A 105 24.07 -37.92 -8.53
C ALA A 105 25.50 -38.35 -8.17
N GLN A 106 26.13 -37.74 -7.16
CA GLN A 106 27.45 -38.18 -6.67
C GLN A 106 27.37 -39.35 -5.66
N LEU A 107 26.17 -39.71 -5.23
CA LEU A 107 25.93 -40.71 -4.19
C LEU A 107 25.38 -42.01 -4.82
N ASP A 108 25.91 -43.17 -4.43
CA ASP A 108 25.50 -44.49 -4.97
C ASP A 108 23.99 -44.76 -4.82
N ARG A 109 23.34 -44.19 -3.78
CA ARG A 109 21.89 -44.32 -3.51
C ARG A 109 21.21 -42.96 -3.27
N GLY A 110 21.89 -41.85 -3.68
CA GLY A 110 21.50 -40.49 -3.28
C GLY A 110 20.33 -39.95 -4.07
N TYR A 111 20.05 -40.50 -5.25
CA TYR A 111 19.08 -39.88 -6.14
C TYR A 111 17.63 -39.94 -5.57
N GLY A 112 17.23 -41.07 -5.00
CA GLY A 112 15.92 -41.21 -4.36
C GLY A 112 15.70 -40.24 -3.19
N PHE A 113 16.76 -39.92 -2.45
CA PHE A 113 16.70 -38.94 -1.33
C PHE A 113 16.77 -37.50 -1.83
N GLY A 114 17.44 -37.22 -2.95
CA GLY A 114 17.48 -35.90 -3.56
C GLY A 114 16.09 -35.39 -4.01
N VAL A 115 15.19 -36.29 -4.39
CA VAL A 115 13.81 -35.98 -4.77
C VAL A 115 13.05 -35.30 -3.64
N ALA A 116 13.21 -35.75 -2.38
CA ALA A 116 12.56 -35.14 -1.24
C ALA A 116 12.98 -33.67 -1.06
N GLY A 117 14.28 -33.35 -1.26
CA GLY A 117 14.79 -31.98 -1.24
C GLY A 117 14.19 -31.10 -2.33
N LEU A 118 14.03 -31.64 -3.52
CA LEU A 118 13.40 -30.95 -4.65
C LEU A 118 11.94 -30.59 -4.35
N VAL A 119 11.17 -31.52 -3.81
CA VAL A 119 9.76 -31.27 -3.42
C VAL A 119 9.68 -30.12 -2.43
N VAL A 120 10.53 -30.10 -1.40
CA VAL A 120 10.56 -29.02 -0.41
C VAL A 120 10.92 -27.68 -1.05
N ILE A 121 11.92 -27.65 -1.94
CA ILE A 121 12.31 -26.42 -2.63
C ILE A 121 11.17 -25.88 -3.50
N LEU A 122 10.48 -26.72 -4.25
CA LEU A 122 9.37 -26.32 -5.11
C LEU A 122 8.17 -25.82 -4.30
N LEU A 123 7.92 -26.37 -3.12
CA LEU A 123 6.86 -25.91 -2.22
C LEU A 123 7.12 -24.52 -1.62
N THR A 124 8.37 -24.01 -1.66
CA THR A 124 8.67 -22.63 -1.23
C THR A 124 8.32 -21.58 -2.29
N GLY A 125 8.04 -21.99 -3.53
CA GLY A 125 7.71 -21.09 -4.64
C GLY A 125 6.61 -20.05 -4.36
N PRO A 126 5.47 -20.40 -3.72
CA PRO A 126 4.39 -19.46 -3.43
C PRO A 126 4.79 -18.28 -2.54
N TYR A 127 5.83 -18.42 -1.75
CA TYR A 127 6.33 -17.36 -0.87
C TYR A 127 7.27 -16.35 -1.57
N VAL A 128 7.65 -16.63 -2.81
CA VAL A 128 8.58 -15.77 -3.58
C VAL A 128 7.97 -15.22 -4.87
N ALA A 129 6.81 -15.72 -5.28
CA ALA A 129 6.12 -15.29 -6.49
C ALA A 129 5.21 -14.07 -6.22
N ILE A 130 5.16 -13.15 -7.17
CA ILE A 130 4.30 -11.97 -7.10
C ILE A 130 2.84 -12.37 -7.35
N ASP A 131 2.62 -13.19 -8.36
CA ASP A 131 1.30 -13.70 -8.75
C ASP A 131 1.39 -15.16 -9.20
N SER A 132 0.24 -15.77 -9.45
CA SER A 132 0.16 -17.17 -9.89
C SER A 132 0.80 -17.43 -11.25
N LYS A 133 0.86 -16.44 -12.14
CA LYS A 133 1.53 -16.56 -13.45
C LYS A 133 3.05 -16.56 -13.27
N ASP A 134 3.56 -15.71 -12.39
CA ASP A 134 4.98 -15.65 -12.05
C ASP A 134 5.41 -16.95 -11.35
N LEU A 135 4.58 -17.50 -10.46
CA LEU A 135 4.79 -18.78 -9.82
C LEU A 135 4.88 -19.93 -10.84
N LEU A 136 3.94 -19.99 -11.77
CA LEU A 136 3.94 -21.02 -12.82
C LEU A 136 5.21 -20.96 -13.66
N ARG A 137 5.64 -19.77 -14.09
CA ARG A 137 6.88 -19.58 -14.84
C ARG A 137 8.10 -20.03 -14.04
N THR A 138 8.12 -19.72 -12.75
CA THR A 138 9.22 -20.11 -11.85
C THR A 138 9.28 -21.63 -11.70
N ASN A 139 8.14 -22.27 -11.50
CA ASN A 139 8.05 -23.72 -11.38
C ASN A 139 8.42 -24.45 -12.70
N LEU A 140 7.98 -23.93 -13.85
CA LEU A 140 8.35 -24.48 -15.16
C LEU A 140 9.85 -24.33 -15.43
N ALA A 141 10.47 -23.21 -15.06
CA ALA A 141 11.90 -23.03 -15.16
C ALA A 141 12.68 -24.02 -14.26
N ALA A 142 12.18 -24.27 -13.05
CA ALA A 142 12.76 -25.26 -12.14
C ALA A 142 12.66 -26.69 -12.70
N LEU A 143 11.51 -27.10 -13.26
CA LEU A 143 11.33 -28.39 -13.93
C LEU A 143 12.23 -28.53 -15.15
N SER A 144 12.36 -27.50 -15.98
CA SER A 144 13.26 -27.51 -17.14
C SER A 144 14.71 -27.68 -16.70
N SER A 145 15.13 -27.00 -15.65
CA SER A 145 16.48 -27.12 -15.07
C SER A 145 16.74 -28.55 -14.55
N LEU A 146 15.74 -29.16 -13.92
CA LEU A 146 15.79 -30.54 -13.46
C LEU A 146 16.00 -31.52 -14.63
N LEU A 147 15.20 -31.42 -15.68
CA LEU A 147 15.29 -32.30 -16.86
C LEU A 147 16.65 -32.18 -17.54
N VAL A 148 17.10 -30.94 -17.75
CA VAL A 148 18.43 -30.71 -18.37
C VAL A 148 19.54 -31.30 -17.51
N ALA A 149 19.52 -31.10 -16.20
CA ALA A 149 20.53 -31.66 -15.29
C ALA A 149 20.48 -33.19 -15.29
N SER A 150 19.30 -33.81 -15.31
CA SER A 150 19.14 -35.27 -15.35
C SER A 150 19.69 -35.89 -16.66
N LEU A 151 19.53 -35.17 -17.79
CA LEU A 151 20.06 -35.63 -19.09
C LEU A 151 21.59 -35.54 -19.15
N LEU A 152 22.18 -34.49 -18.55
CA LEU A 152 23.64 -34.26 -18.56
C LEU A 152 24.40 -35.25 -17.66
N ILE A 153 23.74 -35.82 -16.64
CA ILE A 153 24.41 -36.65 -15.62
C ILE A 153 24.21 -38.14 -15.88
N SER A 154 23.51 -38.54 -16.94
CA SER A 154 23.29 -39.95 -17.31
C SER A 154 22.66 -40.79 -16.18
N ILE A 155 21.60 -40.30 -15.57
CA ILE A 155 20.88 -40.93 -14.49
C ILE A 155 19.98 -42.08 -15.01
N ASP A 156 19.77 -43.10 -14.20
CA ASP A 156 18.86 -44.23 -14.54
C ASP A 156 17.48 -43.72 -14.97
N PRO A 157 16.91 -44.16 -16.10
CA PRO A 157 15.62 -43.68 -16.59
C PRO A 157 14.47 -43.88 -15.61
N PHE A 158 14.52 -44.90 -14.77
CA PHE A 158 13.49 -45.15 -13.77
C PHE A 158 13.53 -44.11 -12.64
N ASP A 159 14.71 -43.73 -12.19
CA ASP A 159 14.94 -42.66 -11.22
C ASP A 159 14.54 -41.30 -11.77
N VAL A 160 14.81 -41.00 -13.05
CA VAL A 160 14.34 -39.80 -13.73
C VAL A 160 12.83 -39.75 -13.77
N LEU A 161 12.16 -40.87 -14.12
CA LEU A 161 10.69 -40.94 -14.15
C LEU A 161 10.10 -40.66 -12.77
N GLY A 162 10.58 -41.29 -11.71
CA GLY A 162 10.16 -41.06 -10.34
C GLY A 162 10.31 -39.59 -9.93
N THR A 163 11.46 -39.00 -10.24
CA THR A 163 11.74 -37.57 -9.93
C THR A 163 10.78 -36.64 -10.68
N VAL A 164 10.52 -36.88 -11.95
CA VAL A 164 9.58 -36.07 -12.75
C VAL A 164 8.16 -36.17 -12.18
N VAL A 165 7.72 -37.34 -11.77
CA VAL A 165 6.38 -37.54 -11.17
C VAL A 165 6.26 -36.73 -9.86
N PHE A 166 7.23 -36.88 -8.93
CA PHE A 166 7.18 -36.16 -7.64
C PHE A 166 7.35 -34.65 -7.82
N ALA A 167 8.24 -34.19 -8.72
CA ALA A 167 8.41 -32.78 -9.01
C ALA A 167 7.14 -32.18 -9.65
N SER A 168 6.48 -32.91 -10.55
CA SER A 168 5.21 -32.48 -11.15
C SER A 168 4.09 -32.35 -10.10
N LEU A 169 4.01 -33.30 -9.16
CA LEU A 169 3.07 -33.21 -8.03
C LEU A 169 3.38 -32.01 -7.14
N ALA A 170 4.66 -31.78 -6.84
CA ALA A 170 5.08 -30.60 -6.06
C ALA A 170 4.73 -29.29 -6.75
N VAL A 171 4.92 -29.19 -8.07
CA VAL A 171 4.52 -28.04 -8.90
C VAL A 171 2.99 -27.85 -8.83
N LEU A 172 2.22 -28.92 -8.94
CA LEU A 172 0.76 -28.84 -8.82
C LEU A 172 0.34 -28.27 -7.46
N VAL A 173 0.84 -28.87 -6.36
CA VAL A 173 0.53 -28.43 -4.99
C VAL A 173 1.01 -26.99 -4.76
N SER A 174 2.22 -26.65 -5.20
CA SER A 174 2.79 -25.29 -5.12
C SER A 174 1.90 -24.29 -5.85
N THR A 175 1.42 -24.62 -7.04
CA THR A 175 0.56 -23.75 -7.85
C THR A 175 -0.81 -23.55 -7.21
N LEU A 176 -1.41 -24.63 -6.69
CA LEU A 176 -2.69 -24.55 -5.97
C LEU A 176 -2.56 -23.70 -4.70
N LEU A 177 -1.52 -23.92 -3.91
CA LEU A 177 -1.22 -23.11 -2.71
C LEU A 177 -0.99 -21.64 -3.08
N GLY A 178 -0.24 -21.37 -4.15
CA GLY A 178 -0.01 -20.03 -4.64
C GLY A 178 -1.30 -19.29 -5.01
N ARG A 179 -2.26 -19.97 -5.67
CA ARG A 179 -3.58 -19.40 -5.98
C ARG A 179 -4.39 -19.09 -4.72
N VAL A 180 -4.37 -19.98 -3.74
CA VAL A 180 -5.07 -19.75 -2.46
C VAL A 180 -4.48 -18.55 -1.72
N LEU A 181 -3.16 -18.47 -1.64
CA LEU A 181 -2.47 -17.34 -1.02
C LEU A 181 -2.74 -16.03 -1.77
N GLU A 182 -2.65 -16.02 -3.10
CA GLU A 182 -2.97 -14.84 -3.91
C GLU A 182 -4.40 -14.37 -3.66
N ALA A 183 -5.38 -15.28 -3.67
CA ALA A 183 -6.77 -14.95 -3.40
C ALA A 183 -6.96 -14.36 -1.99
N SER A 184 -6.26 -14.89 -0.99
CA SER A 184 -6.30 -14.39 0.39
C SER A 184 -5.70 -12.98 0.50
N TYR A 185 -4.57 -12.72 -0.15
CA TYR A 185 -3.95 -11.40 -0.19
C TYR A 185 -4.83 -10.37 -0.92
N ARG A 186 -5.44 -10.76 -2.04
CA ARG A 186 -6.37 -9.88 -2.77
C ARG A 186 -7.57 -9.51 -1.91
N ARG A 187 -8.15 -10.47 -1.20
CA ARG A 187 -9.27 -10.20 -0.27
C ARG A 187 -8.85 -9.25 0.86
N ALA A 188 -7.70 -9.49 1.49
CA ALA A 188 -7.20 -8.63 2.55
C ALA A 188 -6.95 -7.20 2.06
N PHE A 189 -6.36 -7.03 0.88
CA PHE A 189 -6.13 -5.73 0.25
C PHE A 189 -7.43 -5.01 -0.09
N THR A 190 -8.43 -5.72 -0.64
CA THR A 190 -9.74 -5.15 -0.95
C THR A 190 -10.46 -4.68 0.31
N LEU A 191 -10.47 -5.51 1.37
CA LEU A 191 -11.05 -5.15 2.66
C LEU A 191 -10.35 -3.95 3.30
N GLU A 192 -9.04 -3.83 3.16
CA GLU A 192 -8.28 -2.66 3.63
C GLU A 192 -8.68 -1.40 2.86
N LEU A 193 -8.81 -1.48 1.53
CA LEU A 193 -9.28 -0.36 0.71
C LEU A 193 -10.71 0.06 1.07
N GLU A 194 -11.61 -0.90 1.27
CA GLU A 194 -12.99 -0.65 1.70
C GLU A 194 -13.01 0.00 3.09
N SER A 195 -12.25 -0.52 4.05
CA SER A 195 -12.12 0.06 5.39
C SER A 195 -11.59 1.50 5.35
N ARG A 196 -10.58 1.78 4.53
CA ARG A 196 -10.08 3.14 4.33
C ARG A 196 -11.10 4.06 3.65
N ARG A 197 -11.91 3.52 2.72
CA ARG A 197 -13.02 4.26 2.09
C ARG A 197 -14.16 4.54 3.06
N ASP A 198 -14.45 3.62 3.95
CA ASP A 198 -15.53 3.75 4.95
C ASP A 198 -15.13 4.60 6.16
N ALA A 199 -13.84 4.86 6.34
CA ALA A 199 -13.39 5.81 7.36
C ALA A 199 -14.05 7.19 7.12
N ARG A 200 -14.68 7.74 8.17
CA ARG A 200 -15.35 9.06 8.13
C ARG A 200 -14.43 10.18 8.59
N THR A 201 -13.31 9.83 9.20
CA THR A 201 -12.37 10.78 9.80
C THR A 201 -11.07 10.86 9.01
N ASP A 202 -10.46 12.04 8.97
CA ASP A 202 -9.10 12.24 8.49
C ASP A 202 -8.09 11.78 9.55
N ALA A 203 -7.20 10.88 9.17
CA ALA A 203 -6.28 10.22 10.10
C ALA A 203 -5.27 11.19 10.75
N LEU A 204 -4.94 12.32 10.10
CA LEU A 204 -3.97 13.30 10.61
C LEU A 204 -4.62 14.24 11.60
N THR A 205 -5.79 14.79 11.24
CA THR A 205 -6.43 15.87 12.01
C THR A 205 -7.52 15.39 12.97
N GLY A 206 -8.02 14.16 12.79
CA GLY A 206 -9.15 13.60 13.56
C GLY A 206 -10.51 14.24 13.23
N LEU A 207 -10.56 15.17 12.27
CA LEU A 207 -11.80 15.80 11.80
C LEU A 207 -12.55 14.89 10.83
N ASP A 208 -13.80 15.23 10.49
CA ASP A 208 -14.49 14.61 9.37
C ASP A 208 -13.65 14.74 8.10
N ASN A 209 -13.57 13.68 7.28
CA ASN A 209 -12.93 13.76 5.99
C ASN A 209 -13.89 14.32 4.92
N ARG A 210 -13.37 14.58 3.72
CA ARG A 210 -14.13 15.11 2.59
C ARG A 210 -15.41 14.33 2.31
N ARG A 211 -15.34 12.98 2.39
CA ARG A 211 -16.51 12.11 2.16
C ARG A 211 -17.58 12.34 3.22
N ALA A 212 -17.22 12.38 4.50
CA ALA A 212 -18.15 12.62 5.59
C ALA A 212 -18.84 13.99 5.44
N MET A 213 -18.10 15.02 5.01
CA MET A 213 -18.66 16.36 4.74
C MET A 213 -19.61 16.37 3.53
N GLN A 214 -19.28 15.63 2.46
CA GLN A 214 -20.15 15.46 1.29
C GLN A 214 -21.45 14.70 1.62
N GLU A 215 -21.42 13.77 2.56
CA GLU A 215 -22.61 13.08 3.04
C GLU A 215 -23.44 13.97 3.98
N ARG A 216 -22.79 14.76 4.84
CA ARG A 216 -23.44 15.64 5.83
C ARG A 216 -24.15 16.83 5.18
N GLY A 217 -23.54 17.49 4.18
CA GLY A 217 -24.06 18.68 3.55
C GLY A 217 -25.49 18.55 3.02
N PRO A 218 -25.80 17.56 2.17
CA PRO A 218 -27.17 17.33 1.70
C PRO A 218 -28.16 17.01 2.80
N LEU A 219 -27.73 16.40 3.91
CA LEU A 219 -28.61 16.13 5.07
C LEU A 219 -28.96 17.43 5.79
N GLU A 220 -28.00 18.34 5.98
CA GLU A 220 -28.25 19.65 6.58
C GLU A 220 -29.17 20.51 5.68
N LEU A 221 -29.00 20.48 4.36
CA LEU A 221 -29.94 21.13 3.43
C LEU A 221 -31.36 20.56 3.52
N LYS A 222 -31.52 19.24 3.67
CA LYS A 222 -32.85 18.62 3.91
C LYS A 222 -33.46 19.09 5.23
N ARG A 223 -32.68 19.25 6.29
CA ARG A 223 -33.11 19.77 7.58
C ARG A 223 -33.53 21.24 7.46
N ALA A 224 -32.69 22.05 6.82
CA ALA A 224 -32.94 23.47 6.57
C ALA A 224 -34.23 23.72 5.76
N ARG A 225 -34.47 22.91 4.71
CA ARG A 225 -35.73 23.00 3.94
C ARG A 225 -36.96 22.77 4.78
N ARG A 226 -36.90 21.86 5.77
CA ARG A 226 -38.03 21.56 6.64
C ARG A 226 -38.25 22.65 7.70
N SER A 227 -37.18 23.23 8.22
CA SER A 227 -37.24 24.26 9.27
C SER A 227 -37.37 25.68 8.73
N GLY A 228 -37.10 25.91 7.44
CA GLY A 228 -37.00 27.26 6.87
C GLY A 228 -35.73 28.01 7.30
N ALA A 229 -34.78 27.33 7.95
CA ALA A 229 -33.56 27.94 8.44
C ALA A 229 -32.49 28.06 7.35
N PRO A 230 -31.57 29.04 7.41
CA PRO A 230 -30.44 29.16 6.50
C PRO A 230 -29.37 28.07 6.75
N VAL A 231 -28.53 27.82 5.74
CA VAL A 231 -27.32 27.00 5.87
C VAL A 231 -26.17 27.72 5.20
N SER A 232 -25.04 27.80 5.89
CA SER A 232 -23.83 28.38 5.35
C SER A 232 -22.70 27.33 5.28
N VAL A 233 -21.80 27.51 4.32
CA VAL A 233 -20.57 26.75 4.16
C VAL A 233 -19.40 27.72 4.16
N ILE A 234 -18.33 27.35 4.85
CA ILE A 234 -17.04 28.02 4.80
C ILE A 234 -16.04 27.05 4.24
N LEU A 235 -15.40 27.41 3.14
CA LEU A 235 -14.18 26.76 2.66
C LEU A 235 -12.97 27.59 3.06
N CYS A 236 -11.93 26.96 3.56
CA CYS A 236 -10.73 27.64 3.99
C CYS A 236 -9.47 26.84 3.64
N ASP A 237 -8.35 27.58 3.47
CA ASP A 237 -7.09 27.02 3.03
C ASP A 237 -5.93 27.73 3.74
N LEU A 238 -4.98 26.95 4.25
CA LEU A 238 -3.80 27.48 4.92
C LEU A 238 -2.87 28.17 3.89
N ASP A 239 -2.68 29.47 4.07
CA ASP A 239 -1.90 30.27 3.17
C ASP A 239 -0.43 29.81 3.11
N HIS A 240 0.10 29.65 1.90
CA HIS A 240 1.50 29.30 1.65
C HIS A 240 1.94 27.97 2.29
N PHE A 241 1.03 27.01 2.50
CA PHE A 241 1.34 25.75 3.16
C PHE A 241 2.45 24.96 2.46
N LYS A 242 2.50 24.99 1.12
CA LYS A 242 3.61 24.39 0.38
C LYS A 242 4.96 24.99 0.80
N SER A 243 5.05 26.31 1.00
CA SER A 243 6.28 26.97 1.46
C SER A 243 6.67 26.55 2.89
N ILE A 244 5.67 26.23 3.74
CA ILE A 244 5.92 25.67 5.07
C ILE A 244 6.57 24.29 4.92
N ASN A 245 6.02 23.41 4.09
CA ASN A 245 6.60 22.08 3.83
C ASN A 245 8.01 22.17 3.24
N ASP A 246 8.20 23.02 2.23
CA ASP A 246 9.47 23.17 1.54
C ASP A 246 10.58 23.71 2.48
N ARG A 247 10.22 24.56 3.44
CA ARG A 247 11.17 25.20 4.36
C ARG A 247 11.42 24.39 5.64
N TYR A 248 10.38 23.75 6.20
CA TYR A 248 10.44 23.15 7.54
C TYR A 248 10.21 21.63 7.54
N GLY A 249 9.97 21.05 6.36
CA GLY A 249 9.69 19.61 6.18
C GLY A 249 8.24 19.23 6.43
N HIS A 250 7.85 18.07 5.90
CA HIS A 250 6.47 17.57 5.95
C HIS A 250 5.97 17.31 7.38
N GLU A 251 6.82 16.86 8.30
CA GLU A 251 6.43 16.66 9.71
C GLU A 251 5.99 17.96 10.39
N THR A 252 6.62 19.09 10.05
CA THR A 252 6.21 20.40 10.56
C THR A 252 4.91 20.84 9.92
N GLY A 253 4.71 20.59 8.62
CA GLY A 253 3.44 20.82 7.94
C GLY A 253 2.28 20.02 8.55
N ASP A 254 2.49 18.75 8.83
CA ASP A 254 1.50 17.88 9.49
C ASP A 254 1.14 18.39 10.89
N SER A 255 2.13 18.85 11.63
CA SER A 255 1.92 19.50 12.95
C SER A 255 1.10 20.79 12.81
N ALA A 256 1.35 21.59 11.77
CA ALA A 256 0.59 22.81 11.48
C ALA A 256 -0.87 22.50 11.13
N LEU A 257 -1.13 21.49 10.31
CA LEU A 257 -2.49 21.03 9.97
C LEU A 257 -3.25 20.56 11.21
N THR A 258 -2.59 19.80 12.08
CA THR A 258 -3.19 19.31 13.33
C THR A 258 -3.50 20.47 14.29
N ALA A 259 -2.61 21.46 14.38
CA ALA A 259 -2.83 22.65 15.20
C ALA A 259 -3.97 23.51 14.64
N ALA A 260 -3.99 23.74 13.32
CA ALA A 260 -5.05 24.47 12.64
C ALA A 260 -6.42 23.80 12.85
N ALA A 261 -6.49 22.48 12.71
CA ALA A 261 -7.73 21.72 12.95
C ALA A 261 -8.31 21.95 14.35
N LYS A 262 -7.46 21.99 15.38
CA LYS A 262 -7.87 22.27 16.78
C LYS A 262 -8.40 23.68 16.94
N VAL A 263 -7.71 24.68 16.37
CA VAL A 263 -8.11 26.09 16.44
C VAL A 263 -9.44 26.30 15.72
N LEU A 264 -9.58 25.77 14.50
CA LEU A 264 -10.81 25.86 13.73
C LEU A 264 -11.98 25.19 14.44
N ARG A 265 -11.76 24.05 15.11
CA ARG A 265 -12.80 23.37 15.90
C ARG A 265 -13.22 24.22 17.09
N GLY A 266 -12.29 24.90 17.76
CA GLY A 266 -12.59 25.81 18.87
C GLY A 266 -13.43 27.03 18.48
N ALA A 267 -13.33 27.48 17.22
CA ALA A 267 -14.15 28.58 16.70
C ALA A 267 -15.59 28.19 16.34
N LEU A 268 -15.96 26.92 16.39
CA LEU A 268 -17.24 26.38 15.95
C LEU A 268 -18.07 25.81 17.10
N ARG A 269 -19.40 25.78 16.93
CA ARG A 269 -20.33 25.14 17.85
C ARG A 269 -20.26 23.62 17.70
N GLU A 270 -20.80 22.90 18.66
CA GLU A 270 -20.90 21.43 18.59
C GLU A 270 -21.78 20.96 17.43
N THR A 271 -22.83 21.73 17.11
CA THR A 271 -23.75 21.44 15.99
C THR A 271 -23.11 21.66 14.61
N ASP A 272 -22.06 22.47 14.53
CA ASP A 272 -21.40 22.79 13.27
C ASP A 272 -20.53 21.60 12.79
N GLY A 273 -20.51 21.38 11.48
CA GLY A 273 -19.60 20.43 10.84
C GLY A 273 -18.23 21.04 10.63
N LEU A 274 -17.17 20.27 10.86
CA LEU A 274 -15.82 20.63 10.43
C LEU A 274 -15.12 19.41 9.89
N GLY A 275 -14.55 19.52 8.70
CA GLY A 275 -13.81 18.46 8.05
C GLY A 275 -12.61 18.95 7.27
N ARG A 276 -11.65 18.05 7.04
CA ARG A 276 -10.54 18.29 6.12
C ARG A 276 -11.02 17.97 4.71
N TRP A 277 -11.05 19.01 3.87
CA TRP A 277 -11.61 18.95 2.51
C TRP A 277 -10.59 18.52 1.46
N GLY A 278 -9.33 18.91 1.66
CA GLY A 278 -8.20 18.61 0.78
C GLY A 278 -6.90 18.51 1.57
N GLY A 279 -5.76 18.66 0.89
CA GLY A 279 -4.45 18.60 1.51
C GLY A 279 -4.27 19.61 2.67
N GLU A 280 -4.50 20.87 2.38
CA GLU A 280 -4.40 22.02 3.31
C GLU A 280 -5.72 22.77 3.47
N GLU A 281 -6.80 22.19 2.91
CA GLU A 281 -8.14 22.78 2.88
C GLU A 281 -9.05 22.17 3.96
N PHE A 282 -9.86 23.03 4.58
CA PHE A 282 -10.89 22.63 5.53
C PHE A 282 -12.25 23.17 5.09
N MET A 283 -13.31 22.48 5.50
CA MET A 283 -14.69 22.89 5.27
C MET A 283 -15.42 22.94 6.59
N ALA A 284 -16.18 24.03 6.83
CA ALA A 284 -17.18 24.07 7.88
C ALA A 284 -18.59 24.13 7.28
N ILE A 285 -19.54 23.43 7.90
CA ILE A 285 -20.97 23.49 7.61
C ILE A 285 -21.66 24.07 8.82
N LEU A 286 -22.38 25.19 8.63
CA LEU A 286 -23.04 25.95 9.70
C LEU A 286 -24.56 25.87 9.53
N PRO A 287 -25.24 24.93 10.20
CA PRO A 287 -26.69 24.87 10.21
C PRO A 287 -27.30 26.07 10.92
N ALA A 288 -28.46 26.50 10.45
CA ALA A 288 -29.24 27.62 11.03
C ALA A 288 -28.40 28.91 11.22
N THR A 289 -27.49 29.18 10.28
CA THR A 289 -26.58 30.35 10.30
C THR A 289 -26.71 31.12 8.99
N ASP A 290 -27.06 32.38 9.08
CA ASP A 290 -27.21 33.28 7.93
C ASP A 290 -25.85 33.82 7.46
N ALA A 291 -25.85 34.60 6.38
CA ALA A 291 -24.64 35.13 5.76
C ALA A 291 -23.81 36.00 6.74
N ARG A 292 -24.47 36.81 7.55
CA ARG A 292 -23.80 37.66 8.54
C ARG A 292 -23.13 36.82 9.62
N GLY A 293 -23.86 35.86 10.20
CA GLY A 293 -23.33 34.97 11.23
C GLY A 293 -22.21 34.10 10.71
N ALA A 294 -22.30 33.64 9.45
CA ALA A 294 -21.23 32.85 8.82
C ALA A 294 -19.96 33.67 8.58
N ALA A 295 -20.10 34.95 8.15
CA ALA A 295 -18.96 35.86 8.01
C ALA A 295 -18.29 36.17 9.36
N GLU A 296 -19.07 36.33 10.45
CA GLU A 296 -18.54 36.51 11.81
C GLU A 296 -17.78 35.27 12.29
N VAL A 297 -18.28 34.06 12.01
CA VAL A 297 -17.57 32.79 12.31
C VAL A 297 -16.29 32.69 11.49
N ALA A 298 -16.35 32.98 10.20
CA ALA A 298 -15.18 32.91 9.32
C ALA A 298 -14.08 33.89 9.75
N GLU A 299 -14.45 35.12 10.15
CA GLU A 299 -13.49 36.12 10.63
C GLU A 299 -12.87 35.70 11.97
N ARG A 300 -13.64 35.06 12.87
CA ARG A 300 -13.09 34.49 14.08
C ARG A 300 -12.10 33.37 13.77
N MET A 301 -12.43 32.43 12.87
CA MET A 301 -11.51 31.38 12.40
C MET A 301 -10.21 31.97 11.86
N ARG A 302 -10.32 33.01 11.02
CA ARG A 302 -9.17 33.71 10.47
C ARG A 302 -8.29 34.34 11.54
N ALA A 303 -8.89 35.09 12.46
CA ALA A 303 -8.18 35.77 13.53
C ALA A 303 -7.50 34.79 14.50
N ASP A 304 -8.19 33.71 14.87
CA ASP A 304 -7.66 32.68 15.77
C ASP A 304 -6.46 31.96 15.15
N ILE A 305 -6.50 31.62 13.85
CA ILE A 305 -5.35 31.04 13.14
C ILE A 305 -4.18 32.04 13.09
N ALA A 306 -4.44 33.31 12.74
CA ALA A 306 -3.38 34.33 12.65
C ALA A 306 -2.74 34.63 14.02
N ALA A 307 -3.49 34.48 15.12
CA ALA A 307 -3.00 34.65 16.49
C ALA A 307 -2.30 33.39 17.05
N THR A 308 -2.43 32.24 16.38
CA THR A 308 -1.89 30.97 16.87
C THR A 308 -0.38 30.92 16.68
N ASN A 309 0.33 30.56 17.74
CA ASN A 309 1.76 30.28 17.67
C ASN A 309 2.00 28.85 17.18
N PHE A 310 2.25 28.70 15.90
CA PHE A 310 2.58 27.39 15.30
C PHE A 310 4.02 27.00 15.67
N THR A 311 4.17 25.89 16.37
CA THR A 311 5.49 25.39 16.79
C THR A 311 6.41 25.19 15.58
N ARG A 312 7.63 25.71 15.62
CA ARG A 312 8.67 25.65 14.58
C ARG A 312 8.39 26.46 13.31
N ILE A 313 7.31 27.26 13.24
CA ILE A 313 7.02 28.11 12.06
C ILE A 313 7.26 29.58 12.46
N SER A 314 8.39 30.12 12.02
CA SER A 314 8.70 31.55 12.24
C SER A 314 7.75 32.42 11.43
N GLY A 315 7.03 33.35 12.10
CA GLY A 315 6.08 34.26 11.47
C GLY A 315 4.62 33.73 11.44
N GLY A 316 4.36 32.54 11.99
CA GLY A 316 3.00 31.99 12.07
C GLY A 316 2.49 31.47 10.73
N ALA A 317 1.18 31.19 10.69
CA ALA A 317 0.44 30.83 9.48
C ALA A 317 -0.83 31.67 9.42
N THR A 318 -1.33 31.92 8.23
CA THR A 318 -2.63 32.57 7.98
C THR A 318 -3.54 31.65 7.19
N ILE A 319 -4.80 32.03 7.08
CA ILE A 319 -5.81 31.25 6.37
C ILE A 319 -6.68 32.19 5.52
N SER A 320 -6.99 31.77 4.30
CA SER A 320 -7.96 32.43 3.44
C SER A 320 -9.28 31.70 3.49
N LEU A 321 -10.41 32.40 3.50
CA LEU A 321 -11.73 31.79 3.65
C LEU A 321 -12.72 32.34 2.60
N GLY A 322 -13.53 31.43 2.07
CA GLY A 322 -14.67 31.75 1.23
C GLY A 322 -15.97 31.25 1.91
N VAL A 323 -16.94 32.13 1.99
CA VAL A 323 -18.24 31.87 2.64
C VAL A 323 -19.34 31.88 1.59
N ALA A 324 -20.24 30.90 1.65
CA ALA A 324 -21.47 30.91 0.86
C ALA A 324 -22.65 30.54 1.75
N THR A 325 -23.84 31.09 1.45
CA THR A 325 -25.04 30.93 2.25
C THR A 325 -26.29 30.71 1.41
N ILE A 326 -27.06 29.70 1.74
CA ILE A 326 -28.45 29.57 1.27
C ILE A 326 -29.40 30.06 2.38
N ALA A 327 -30.01 31.22 2.17
CA ALA A 327 -30.93 31.79 3.13
C ALA A 327 -32.23 30.96 3.26
N ARG A 328 -32.67 30.30 2.17
CA ARG A 328 -33.85 29.45 2.15
C ARG A 328 -33.70 28.36 1.10
N VAL A 329 -33.79 27.12 1.51
CA VAL A 329 -33.64 25.95 0.60
C VAL A 329 -35.01 25.68 -0.04
N HIS A 330 -35.17 26.02 -1.33
CA HIS A 330 -36.39 25.74 -2.11
C HIS A 330 -36.32 24.37 -2.77
N GLU A 331 -35.23 24.11 -3.48
CA GLU A 331 -34.95 22.85 -4.17
C GLU A 331 -33.67 22.21 -3.64
N LEU A 332 -33.63 20.87 -3.67
CA LEU A 332 -32.45 20.12 -3.19
C LEU A 332 -31.52 19.71 -4.32
N GLY A 333 -32.05 19.62 -5.57
CA GLY A 333 -31.24 19.20 -6.73
C GLY A 333 -30.11 20.21 -7.01
N GLY A 334 -28.86 19.75 -6.88
CA GLY A 334 -27.66 20.58 -7.13
C GLY A 334 -27.41 21.70 -6.09
N ALA A 335 -28.26 21.87 -5.09
CA ALA A 335 -28.13 22.97 -4.11
C ALA A 335 -26.82 22.86 -3.30
N TRP A 336 -26.42 21.65 -2.93
CA TRP A 336 -25.16 21.41 -2.22
C TRP A 336 -23.94 21.77 -3.08
N ASP A 337 -23.88 21.26 -4.31
CA ASP A 337 -22.76 21.49 -5.20
C ASP A 337 -22.62 22.96 -5.58
N ASN A 338 -23.74 23.65 -5.77
CA ASN A 338 -23.76 25.10 -6.02
C ASN A 338 -23.24 25.90 -4.82
N LEU A 339 -23.65 25.53 -3.59
CA LEU A 339 -23.20 26.18 -2.37
C LEU A 339 -21.68 26.00 -2.15
N VAL A 340 -21.18 24.78 -2.37
CA VAL A 340 -19.75 24.50 -2.28
C VAL A 340 -18.97 25.25 -3.37
N LYS A 341 -19.48 25.28 -4.61
CA LYS A 341 -18.87 26.00 -5.71
C LYS A 341 -18.79 27.50 -5.46
N GLU A 342 -19.82 28.10 -4.88
CA GLU A 342 -19.82 29.53 -4.51
C GLU A 342 -18.79 29.80 -3.43
N ALA A 343 -18.70 28.97 -2.38
CA ALA A 343 -17.67 29.09 -1.35
C ALA A 343 -16.26 28.96 -1.93
N ASP A 344 -16.04 28.05 -2.89
CA ASP A 344 -14.76 27.87 -3.59
C ASP A 344 -14.37 29.11 -4.40
N GLN A 345 -15.32 29.71 -5.13
CA GLN A 345 -15.09 30.96 -5.86
C GLN A 345 -14.69 32.11 -4.92
N HIS A 346 -15.33 32.22 -3.75
CA HIS A 346 -15.00 33.20 -2.74
C HIS A 346 -13.62 32.92 -2.12
N LEU A 347 -13.26 31.68 -1.86
CA LEU A 347 -11.93 31.28 -1.39
C LEU A 347 -10.85 31.64 -2.43
N TYR A 348 -11.10 31.35 -3.69
CA TYR A 348 -10.20 31.75 -4.78
C TYR A 348 -9.95 33.28 -4.81
N ARG A 349 -11.04 34.06 -4.66
CA ARG A 349 -10.92 35.52 -4.57
C ARG A 349 -10.12 35.94 -3.34
N ALA A 350 -10.36 35.34 -2.17
CA ALA A 350 -9.61 35.63 -0.96
C ALA A 350 -8.09 35.41 -1.17
N LYS A 351 -7.71 34.33 -1.84
CA LYS A 351 -6.31 34.02 -2.19
C LYS A 351 -5.73 35.04 -3.19
N SER A 352 -6.49 35.42 -4.22
CA SER A 352 -6.02 36.32 -5.28
C SER A 352 -5.93 37.78 -4.83
N GLU A 353 -6.79 38.23 -3.91
CA GLU A 353 -6.84 39.58 -3.39
C GLU A 353 -5.83 39.86 -2.25
N GLY A 354 -4.92 38.93 -1.94
CA GLY A 354 -3.81 39.12 -0.99
C GLY A 354 -3.84 38.23 0.24
N ARG A 355 -4.69 37.20 0.26
CA ARG A 355 -4.76 36.18 1.33
C ARG A 355 -5.16 36.72 2.71
N ASN A 356 -5.13 35.88 3.74
CA ASN A 356 -5.45 36.23 5.12
C ASN A 356 -6.73 37.07 5.25
N ARG A 357 -7.81 36.62 4.59
CA ARG A 357 -9.08 37.36 4.54
C ARG A 357 -10.27 36.44 4.35
N VAL A 358 -11.44 36.97 4.63
CA VAL A 358 -12.74 36.39 4.36
C VAL A 358 -13.38 37.06 3.17
N ILE A 359 -13.93 36.31 2.23
CA ILE A 359 -14.83 36.77 1.16
C ILE A 359 -16.16 36.03 1.32
N SER A 360 -17.26 36.77 1.27
CA SER A 360 -18.63 36.23 1.37
C SER A 360 -19.53 36.84 0.30
#